data_56171c6421bea9eb369402fe433ea010
#
_entry.id   56171c6421bea9eb369402fe433ea010
#
_cell.length_a   1.000
_cell.length_b   1.000
_cell.length_c   1.000
_cell.angle_alpha   90.00
_cell.angle_beta   90.00
_cell.angle_gamma   90.00
#
_symmetry.space_group_name_H-M   'P 1'
#
loop_
_entity.id
_entity.type
_entity.pdbx_description
1 polymer ?
#
loop_
_entity_poly.entity_id
_entity_poly.type
_entity_poly.pdbx_seq_one_letter_code
_entity_poly.pdbx_strand_id
1 'polypeptide(L)'
;MYKAQENKREKINKLFDSAYNLFTKNGLKDTSIQNIVDDAGVGKGTFYLYFKDKYDIRNKLIEKTSKRLFSDAISALNKVYIDNFDDQVIFIINHVIDSLTNDKILLKF
;
A
#
# COMPACT_ATOMS: atom_id res chain seq x y z
N MET A 1 -6.78 24.06 -11.91
CA MET A 1 -5.56 23.30 -11.58
C MET A 1 -5.65 22.61 -10.23
N TYR A 2 -5.98 23.32 -9.18
CA TYR A 2 -6.08 22.77 -7.83
C TYR A 2 -7.13 21.66 -7.72
N LYS A 3 -8.35 21.89 -8.23
CA LYS A 3 -9.42 20.89 -8.22
C LYS A 3 -9.10 19.66 -9.08
N ALA A 4 -8.43 19.86 -10.21
CA ALA A 4 -8.07 18.75 -11.09
C ALA A 4 -7.05 17.82 -10.43
N GLN A 5 -6.09 18.37 -9.68
CA GLN A 5 -5.12 17.56 -8.94
C GLN A 5 -5.75 16.82 -7.77
N GLU A 6 -6.70 17.44 -7.07
CA GLU A 6 -7.44 16.78 -6.00
C GLU A 6 -8.30 15.64 -6.54
N ASN A 7 -8.99 15.86 -7.66
CA ASN A 7 -9.81 14.82 -8.29
C ASN A 7 -8.96 13.63 -8.75
N LYS A 8 -7.79 13.91 -9.30
CA LYS A 8 -6.83 12.87 -9.71
C LYS A 8 -6.38 12.05 -8.50
N ARG A 9 -5.95 12.73 -7.43
CA ARG A 9 -5.48 12.09 -6.20
C ARG A 9 -6.60 11.27 -5.56
N GLU A 10 -7.79 11.80 -5.52
CA GLU A 10 -8.96 11.12 -4.97
C GLU A 10 -9.27 9.83 -5.74
N LYS A 11 -9.25 9.88 -7.07
CA LYS A 11 -9.50 8.71 -7.92
C LYS A 11 -8.44 7.64 -7.74
N ILE A 12 -7.17 8.04 -7.68
CA ILE A 12 -6.05 7.12 -7.44
C ILE A 12 -6.20 6.46 -6.06
N ASN A 13 -6.53 7.24 -5.04
CA ASN A 13 -6.72 6.71 -3.69
C ASN A 13 -7.90 5.75 -3.62
N LYS A 14 -9.00 6.03 -4.28
CA LYS A 14 -10.16 5.12 -4.36
C LYS A 14 -9.76 3.81 -5.01
N LEU A 15 -8.97 3.86 -6.09
CA LEU A 15 -8.48 2.66 -6.76
C LEU A 15 -7.56 1.85 -5.85
N PHE A 16 -6.65 2.50 -5.14
CA PHE A 16 -5.78 1.81 -4.18
C PHE A 16 -6.58 1.17 -3.05
N ASP A 17 -7.54 1.89 -2.47
CA ASP A 17 -8.35 1.37 -1.38
C ASP A 17 -9.18 0.16 -1.83
N SER A 18 -9.77 0.23 -3.02
CA SER A 18 -10.54 -0.88 -3.58
C SER A 18 -9.67 -2.08 -3.88
N ALA A 19 -8.50 -1.85 -4.49
CA ALA A 19 -7.54 -2.92 -4.77
C ALA A 19 -7.06 -3.58 -3.48
N TYR A 20 -6.73 -2.78 -2.46
CA TYR A 20 -6.34 -3.28 -1.15
C TYR A 20 -7.42 -4.19 -0.56
N ASN A 21 -8.65 -3.72 -0.52
CA ASN A 21 -9.76 -4.46 0.07
C ASN A 21 -10.06 -5.76 -0.68
N LEU A 22 -10.06 -5.70 -2.00
CA LEU A 22 -10.39 -6.87 -2.83
C LEU A 22 -9.25 -7.89 -2.86
N PHE A 23 -8.01 -7.43 -2.92
CA PHE A 23 -6.85 -8.34 -2.89
C PHE A 23 -6.72 -9.05 -1.54
N THR A 24 -7.01 -8.35 -0.44
CA THR A 24 -6.97 -8.98 0.89
C THR A 24 -8.14 -9.93 1.11
N LYS A 25 -9.30 -9.64 0.54
CA LYS A 25 -10.50 -10.45 0.69
C LYS A 25 -10.50 -11.67 -0.22
N ASN A 26 -10.20 -11.47 -1.51
CA ASN A 26 -10.38 -12.49 -2.55
C ASN A 26 -9.07 -13.03 -3.10
N GLY A 27 -7.95 -12.35 -2.86
CA GLY A 27 -6.66 -12.65 -3.47
C GLY A 27 -6.51 -12.00 -4.84
N LEU A 28 -5.28 -11.94 -5.32
CA LEU A 28 -4.94 -11.32 -6.59
C LEU A 28 -5.58 -12.07 -7.77
N LYS A 29 -5.53 -13.40 -7.72
CA LYS A 29 -6.04 -14.26 -8.80
C LYS A 29 -7.54 -14.02 -9.04
N ASP A 30 -8.31 -13.89 -7.97
CA ASP A 30 -9.77 -13.82 -8.04
C ASP A 30 -10.30 -12.39 -8.01
N THR A 31 -9.43 -11.41 -8.25
CA THR A 31 -9.79 -10.00 -8.36
C THR A 31 -9.48 -9.51 -9.78
N SER A 32 -10.48 -8.96 -10.44
CA SER A 32 -10.33 -8.36 -11.78
C SER A 32 -10.25 -6.85 -11.70
N ILE A 33 -9.77 -6.22 -12.79
CA ILE A 33 -9.82 -4.77 -12.93
C ILE A 33 -11.27 -4.29 -12.83
N GLN A 34 -12.21 -5.03 -13.44
CA GLN A 34 -13.63 -4.68 -13.37
C GLN A 34 -14.13 -4.65 -11.93
N ASN A 35 -13.73 -5.63 -11.10
CA ASN A 35 -14.09 -5.64 -9.70
C ASN A 35 -13.55 -4.39 -8.98
N ILE A 36 -12.32 -4.01 -9.27
CA ILE A 36 -11.68 -2.86 -8.63
C ILE A 36 -12.39 -1.56 -9.01
N VAL A 37 -12.65 -1.33 -10.30
CA VAL A 37 -13.27 -0.08 -10.76
C VAL A 37 -14.73 0.04 -10.32
N ASP A 38 -15.45 -1.08 -10.29
CA ASP A 38 -16.84 -1.10 -9.79
C ASP A 38 -16.89 -0.74 -8.31
N ASP A 39 -16.00 -1.32 -7.52
CA ASP A 39 -15.92 -1.02 -6.09
C ASP A 39 -15.48 0.43 -5.83
N ALA A 40 -14.55 0.93 -6.63
CA ALA A 40 -14.05 2.30 -6.50
C ALA A 40 -15.03 3.35 -7.03
N GLY A 41 -16.02 2.93 -7.83
CA GLY A 41 -16.97 3.85 -8.43
C GLY A 41 -16.37 4.70 -9.55
N VAL A 42 -15.40 4.15 -10.28
CA VAL A 42 -14.76 4.83 -11.42
C VAL A 42 -14.84 3.95 -12.66
N GLY A 43 -14.57 4.52 -13.82
CA GLY A 43 -14.57 3.76 -15.07
C GLY A 43 -13.23 3.08 -15.33
N LYS A 44 -13.25 2.04 -16.18
CA LYS A 44 -12.03 1.35 -16.62
C LYS A 44 -11.01 2.30 -17.26
N GLY A 45 -11.49 3.27 -18.03
CA GLY A 45 -10.62 4.26 -18.65
C GLY A 45 -9.81 5.03 -17.61
N THR A 46 -10.43 5.37 -16.49
CA THR A 46 -9.74 6.03 -15.37
C THR A 46 -8.66 5.13 -14.79
N PHE A 47 -8.94 3.83 -14.62
CA PHE A 47 -7.94 2.88 -14.14
C PHE A 47 -6.70 2.89 -15.06
N TYR A 48 -6.92 2.78 -16.38
CA TYR A 48 -5.81 2.69 -17.34
C TYR A 48 -5.06 4.00 -17.53
N LEU A 49 -5.59 5.13 -17.03
CA LEU A 49 -4.80 6.37 -16.97
C LEU A 49 -3.65 6.28 -15.98
N TYR A 50 -3.80 5.50 -14.91
CA TYR A 50 -2.85 5.48 -13.79
C TYR A 50 -2.14 4.15 -13.62
N PHE A 51 -2.72 3.05 -14.06
CA PHE A 51 -2.20 1.71 -13.87
C PHE A 51 -2.26 0.92 -15.17
N LYS A 52 -1.27 0.12 -15.40
CA LYS A 52 -1.17 -0.70 -16.59
C LYS A 52 -2.09 -1.92 -16.53
N ASP A 53 -2.13 -2.59 -15.36
CA ASP A 53 -2.92 -3.78 -15.10
C ASP A 53 -3.05 -3.99 -13.59
N LYS A 54 -3.65 -5.11 -13.17
CA LYS A 54 -3.82 -5.40 -11.74
C LYS A 54 -2.50 -5.69 -11.04
N TYR A 55 -1.50 -6.18 -11.76
CA TYR A 55 -0.18 -6.42 -11.19
C TYR A 55 0.55 -5.10 -10.93
N ASP A 56 0.34 -4.12 -11.79
CA ASP A 56 0.91 -2.79 -11.63
C ASP A 56 0.38 -2.11 -10.36
N ILE A 57 -0.95 -2.11 -10.15
CA ILE A 57 -1.54 -1.52 -8.94
C ILE A 57 -1.10 -2.29 -7.70
N ARG A 58 -1.00 -3.64 -7.77
CA ARG A 58 -0.47 -4.45 -6.67
C ARG A 58 0.95 -4.03 -6.31
N ASN A 59 1.82 -3.90 -7.30
CA ASN A 59 3.23 -3.56 -7.06
C ASN A 59 3.36 -2.17 -6.45
N LYS A 60 2.54 -1.22 -6.91
CA LYS A 60 2.51 0.14 -6.34
C LYS A 60 1.94 0.16 -4.91
N LEU A 61 0.98 -0.72 -4.62
CA LEU A 61 0.48 -0.90 -3.24
C LEU A 61 1.57 -1.43 -2.32
N ILE A 62 2.31 -2.45 -2.76
CA ILE A 62 3.42 -3.02 -2.00
C ILE A 62 4.47 -1.94 -1.73
N GLU A 63 4.84 -1.17 -2.75
CA GLU A 63 5.81 -0.08 -2.62
C GLU A 63 5.34 0.96 -1.60
N LYS A 64 4.09 1.41 -1.71
CA LYS A 64 3.50 2.39 -0.80
C LYS A 64 3.48 1.88 0.64
N THR A 65 3.07 0.64 0.84
CA THR A 65 2.99 0.01 2.16
C THR A 65 4.38 -0.19 2.75
N SER A 66 5.33 -0.64 1.95
CA SER A 66 6.72 -0.86 2.39
C SER A 66 7.37 0.46 2.82
N LYS A 67 7.17 1.54 2.07
CA LYS A 67 7.68 2.86 2.45
C LYS A 67 7.09 3.33 3.77
N ARG A 68 5.80 3.11 3.97
CA ARG A 68 5.13 3.48 5.23
C ARG A 68 5.69 2.68 6.40
N LEU A 69 5.83 1.37 6.25
CA LEU A 69 6.37 0.51 7.29
C LEU A 69 7.78 0.92 7.69
N PHE A 70 8.62 1.19 6.70
CA PHE A 70 10.00 1.60 6.94
C PHE A 70 10.05 2.97 7.63
N SER A 71 9.23 3.92 7.17
CA SER A 71 9.12 5.25 7.77
C SER A 71 8.64 5.17 9.23
N ASP A 72 7.64 4.31 9.50
CA ASP A 72 7.13 4.10 10.85
C ASP A 72 8.23 3.50 11.76
N ALA A 73 9.02 2.57 11.25
CA ALA A 73 10.12 1.97 11.99
C ALA A 73 11.19 3.01 12.36
N ILE A 74 11.55 3.88 11.43
CA ILE A 74 12.50 4.97 11.67
C ILE A 74 11.94 5.95 12.70
N SER A 75 10.66 6.31 12.59
CA SER A 75 10.01 7.19 13.56
C SER A 75 10.00 6.59 14.96
N ALA A 76 9.72 5.29 15.06
CA ALA A 76 9.75 4.59 16.35
C ALA A 76 11.15 4.56 16.95
N LEU A 77 12.17 4.34 16.11
CA LEU A 77 13.56 4.37 16.56
C LEU A 77 13.96 5.73 17.13
N ASN A 78 13.49 6.81 16.51
CA ASN A 78 13.79 8.18 16.96
C ASN A 78 13.16 8.54 18.31
N LYS A 79 12.17 7.77 18.77
CA LYS A 79 11.50 7.99 20.06
C LYS A 79 12.17 7.26 21.22
N VAL A 80 13.12 6.38 20.96
CA VAL A 80 13.84 5.63 21.97
C VAL A 80 15.33 5.88 21.81
N TYR A 81 16.07 5.79 22.93
CA TYR A 81 17.52 5.91 22.90
C TYR A 81 18.13 4.51 22.81
N ILE A 82 18.84 4.27 21.71
CA ILE A 82 19.59 3.03 21.51
C ILE A 82 21.01 3.42 21.09
N ASP A 83 21.97 3.08 21.95
CA ASP A 83 23.35 3.54 21.84
C ASP A 83 24.13 2.86 20.71
N ASN A 84 23.82 1.59 20.47
CA ASN A 84 24.60 0.70 19.63
C ASN A 84 23.94 0.59 18.25
N PHE A 85 24.74 0.70 17.18
CA PHE A 85 24.24 0.58 15.80
C PHE A 85 23.59 -0.79 15.54
N ASP A 86 24.22 -1.87 16.03
CA ASP A 86 23.68 -3.22 15.84
C ASP A 86 22.29 -3.35 16.48
N ASP A 87 22.11 -2.79 17.66
CA ASP A 87 20.83 -2.80 18.36
C ASP A 87 19.79 -1.92 17.66
N GLN A 88 20.22 -0.82 17.04
CA GLN A 88 19.33 0.02 16.22
C GLN A 88 18.81 -0.75 15.01
N VAL A 89 19.67 -1.51 14.34
CA VAL A 89 19.27 -2.34 13.19
C VAL A 89 18.30 -3.42 13.64
N ILE A 90 18.58 -4.10 14.75
CA ILE A 90 17.69 -5.12 15.31
C ILE A 90 16.32 -4.53 15.66
N PHE A 91 16.30 -3.34 16.25
CA PHE A 91 15.04 -2.65 16.58
C PHE A 91 14.20 -2.40 15.31
N ILE A 92 14.82 -1.89 14.25
CA ILE A 92 14.13 -1.62 12.98
C ILE A 92 13.58 -2.92 12.37
N ILE A 93 14.40 -3.97 12.35
CA ILE A 93 14.00 -5.27 11.79
C ILE A 93 12.81 -5.84 12.58
N ASN A 94 12.87 -5.82 13.90
CA ASN A 94 11.78 -6.32 14.74
C ASN A 94 10.50 -5.52 14.55
N HIS A 95 10.61 -4.19 14.43
CA HIS A 95 9.45 -3.33 14.20
C HIS A 95 8.78 -3.63 12.87
N VAL A 96 9.59 -3.82 11.81
CA VAL A 96 9.08 -4.16 10.48
C VAL A 96 8.41 -5.54 10.50
N ILE A 97 9.04 -6.54 11.15
CA ILE A 97 8.47 -7.90 11.25
C ILE A 97 7.13 -7.86 11.97
N ASP A 98 7.04 -7.14 13.09
CA ASP A 98 5.79 -7.02 13.85
C ASP A 98 4.70 -6.35 13.00
N SER A 99 5.05 -5.31 12.24
CA SER A 99 4.12 -4.63 11.36
C SER A 99 3.65 -5.53 10.23
N LEU A 100 4.53 -6.33 9.64
CA LEU A 100 4.18 -7.30 8.60
C LEU A 100 3.25 -8.39 9.13
N THR A 101 3.49 -8.85 10.35
CA THR A 101 2.64 -9.87 10.98
C THR A 101 1.22 -9.34 11.21
N ASN A 102 1.09 -8.06 11.52
CA ASN A 102 -0.20 -7.42 11.76
C ASN A 102 -0.86 -6.92 10.48
N ASP A 103 -0.11 -6.68 9.41
CA ASP A 103 -0.63 -6.20 8.13
C ASP A 103 -0.77 -7.37 7.16
N LYS A 104 -1.99 -7.88 7.05
CA LYS A 104 -2.28 -9.07 6.26
C LYS A 104 -2.09 -8.89 4.75
N ILE A 105 -2.05 -7.65 4.27
CA ILE A 105 -1.96 -7.41 2.83
C ILE A 105 -0.63 -7.91 2.25
N LEU A 106 0.48 -7.65 2.92
CA LEU A 106 1.79 -8.06 2.45
C LEU A 106 1.97 -9.57 2.48
N LEU A 107 1.24 -10.26 3.37
CA LEU A 107 1.27 -11.72 3.45
C LEU A 107 0.47 -12.38 2.34
N LYS A 108 -0.50 -11.69 1.74
CA LYS A 108 -1.35 -12.21 0.66
C LYS A 108 -0.83 -11.87 -0.73
N PHE A 109 0.14 -11.02 -0.83
CA PHE A 109 0.79 -10.67 -2.07
C PHE A 109 1.97 -11.61 -2.32
#